data_d16d5e1d27c5ae7c044a3dbf3b9c69d2
#
_entry.id   d16d5e1d27c5ae7c044a3dbf3b9c69d2
#
_cell.length_a   1.000
_cell.length_b   1.000
_cell.length_c   1.000
_cell.angle_alpha   90.00
_cell.angle_beta   90.00
_cell.angle_gamma   90.00
#
_symmetry.space_group_name_H-M   'P 1'
#
loop_
_entity.id
_entity.type
_entity.pdbx_description
1 polymer ?
#
loop_
_entity_poly.entity_id
_entity_poly.type
_entity_poly.pdbx_seq_one_letter_code
_entity_poly.pdbx_strand_id
1 'polypeptide(L)'
;MDMVIVGSIGYDDIQTPEASGSDLLGGAAVYSGLAASFHLRTMNEEPTKVGLVGVVGDDFAVYDQMILEKAGLNLAGVVRAEGETFRWAGKYEGAMESVETLATEVNVLGDFKPILPEVWDNPQVLFCASTHPASQLAVLDQCPGAQLTVLDTFMLWIETEFETLSEAMRKVDVVVINEQEVCSIAGDEILPRAMKSIISGEALHGGLGAGPGPRCLIAKRGSGGVLAMLPFGTLAMPAYPISEIIDP
;
A
#
# COMPACT_ATOMS: atom_id res chain seq x y z
N MET A 1 15.61 6.10 10.62
CA MET A 1 15.05 5.06 9.73
C MET A 1 15.05 5.62 8.32
N ASP A 2 15.52 4.86 7.32
CA ASP A 2 15.58 5.38 5.95
C ASP A 2 14.20 5.29 5.28
N MET A 3 13.50 4.19 5.53
CA MET A 3 12.13 4.00 5.06
C MET A 3 11.24 3.48 6.19
N VAL A 4 10.07 4.08 6.36
CA VAL A 4 9.00 3.61 7.23
C VAL A 4 7.82 3.23 6.37
N ILE A 5 7.26 2.05 6.60
CA ILE A 5 6.10 1.54 5.90
C ILE A 5 5.00 1.26 6.92
N VAL A 6 3.86 1.93 6.80
CA VAL A 6 2.65 1.61 7.55
C VAL A 6 1.68 0.86 6.63
N GLY A 7 1.08 -0.22 7.10
CA GLY A 7 0.15 -1.00 6.29
C GLY A 7 -0.39 -2.24 7.00
N SER A 8 -1.25 -2.95 6.31
CA SER A 8 -1.74 -4.25 6.79
C SER A 8 -0.62 -5.27 6.86
N ILE A 9 -0.63 -6.07 7.93
CA ILE A 9 0.12 -7.31 8.10
C ILE A 9 -0.93 -8.38 8.34
N GLY A 10 -0.92 -9.45 7.56
CA GLY A 10 -2.02 -10.40 7.64
C GLY A 10 -1.71 -11.74 6.99
N TYR A 11 -2.78 -12.50 6.81
CA TYR A 11 -2.76 -13.78 6.13
C TYR A 11 -3.68 -13.73 4.91
N ASP A 12 -3.19 -14.26 3.80
CA ASP A 12 -3.92 -14.33 2.54
C ASP A 12 -4.29 -15.78 2.22
N ASP A 13 -5.57 -16.00 1.85
CA ASP A 13 -6.06 -17.22 1.25
C ASP A 13 -6.20 -16.99 -0.26
N ILE A 14 -5.34 -17.61 -1.04
CA ILE A 14 -5.24 -17.35 -2.47
C ILE A 14 -5.70 -18.57 -3.26
N GLN A 15 -6.57 -18.36 -4.24
CA GLN A 15 -6.97 -19.33 -5.25
C GLN A 15 -6.52 -18.83 -6.62
N THR A 16 -5.78 -19.66 -7.34
CA THR A 16 -5.40 -19.43 -8.75
C THR A 16 -5.94 -20.56 -9.61
N PRO A 17 -5.93 -20.45 -10.93
CA PRO A 17 -6.34 -21.56 -11.81
C PRO A 17 -5.53 -22.86 -11.61
N GLU A 18 -4.32 -22.78 -11.09
CA GLU A 18 -3.40 -23.91 -10.98
C GLU A 18 -3.16 -24.38 -9.55
N ALA A 19 -3.37 -23.51 -8.54
CA ALA A 19 -3.04 -23.80 -7.16
C ALA A 19 -3.96 -23.07 -6.18
N SER A 20 -3.90 -23.46 -4.92
CA SER A 20 -4.49 -22.70 -3.80
C SER A 20 -3.57 -22.76 -2.60
N GLY A 21 -3.55 -21.69 -1.80
CA GLY A 21 -2.81 -21.61 -0.54
C GLY A 21 -3.66 -20.91 0.51
N SER A 22 -3.51 -21.31 1.74
CA SER A 22 -4.17 -20.69 2.89
C SER A 22 -3.14 -20.29 3.94
N ASP A 23 -3.51 -19.29 4.75
CA ASP A 23 -2.64 -18.74 5.79
C ASP A 23 -1.25 -18.31 5.27
N LEU A 24 -1.22 -17.78 4.05
CA LEU A 24 0.01 -17.24 3.46
C LEU A 24 0.34 -15.89 4.09
N LEU A 25 1.58 -15.70 4.53
CA LEU A 25 2.03 -14.41 5.06
C LEU A 25 1.84 -13.32 3.99
N GLY A 26 1.01 -12.35 4.29
CA GLY A 26 0.56 -11.32 3.38
C GLY A 26 0.33 -9.96 4.04
N GLY A 27 -0.35 -9.11 3.31
CA GLY A 27 -0.63 -7.74 3.70
C GLY A 27 0.30 -6.71 3.05
N ALA A 28 -0.21 -5.50 2.86
CA ALA A 28 0.46 -4.45 2.09
C ALA A 28 1.81 -4.03 2.69
N ALA A 29 1.95 -3.98 4.02
CA ALA A 29 3.23 -3.68 4.67
C ALA A 29 4.25 -4.81 4.48
N VAL A 30 3.82 -6.06 4.46
CA VAL A 30 4.69 -7.23 4.27
C VAL A 30 5.29 -7.21 2.86
N TYR A 31 4.46 -7.17 1.83
CA TYR A 31 4.92 -7.16 0.44
C TYR A 31 5.81 -5.96 0.15
N SER A 32 5.38 -4.77 0.57
CA SER A 32 6.16 -3.54 0.37
C SER A 32 7.49 -3.57 1.13
N GLY A 33 7.49 -4.08 2.36
CA GLY A 33 8.68 -4.21 3.18
C GLY A 33 9.70 -5.17 2.60
N LEU A 34 9.25 -6.35 2.19
CA LEU A 34 10.10 -7.38 1.56
C LEU A 34 10.69 -6.86 0.24
N ALA A 35 9.87 -6.24 -0.62
CA ALA A 35 10.33 -5.64 -1.87
C ALA A 35 11.34 -4.50 -1.62
N ALA A 36 11.04 -3.58 -0.70
CA ALA A 36 11.95 -2.50 -0.34
C ALA A 36 13.29 -3.03 0.19
N SER A 37 13.25 -3.98 1.12
CA SER A 37 14.46 -4.59 1.67
C SER A 37 15.29 -5.28 0.59
N PHE A 38 14.66 -6.04 -0.31
CA PHE A 38 15.35 -6.71 -1.41
C PHE A 38 16.06 -5.71 -2.34
N HIS A 39 15.33 -4.71 -2.83
CA HIS A 39 15.89 -3.75 -3.79
C HIS A 39 16.95 -2.83 -3.15
N LEU A 40 16.72 -2.35 -1.93
CA LEU A 40 17.65 -1.45 -1.27
C LEU A 40 18.97 -2.14 -0.88
N ARG A 41 18.93 -3.43 -0.55
CA ARG A 41 20.16 -4.22 -0.31
C ARG A 41 20.99 -4.45 -1.58
N THR A 42 20.32 -4.53 -2.73
CA THR A 42 21.02 -4.75 -4.02
C THR A 42 21.59 -3.45 -4.59
N MET A 43 21.05 -2.29 -4.21
CA MET A 43 21.43 -0.99 -4.76
C MET A 43 22.42 -0.20 -3.90
N ASN A 44 22.51 -0.49 -2.60
CA ASN A 44 23.32 0.26 -1.65
C ASN A 44 24.45 -0.59 -1.07
N GLU A 45 25.62 0.04 -0.87
CA GLU A 45 26.76 -0.59 -0.16
C GLU A 45 26.46 -0.71 1.34
N GLU A 46 25.74 0.26 1.92
CA GLU A 46 25.31 0.26 3.34
C GLU A 46 23.91 -0.33 3.48
N PRO A 47 23.66 -1.11 4.55
CA PRO A 47 22.32 -1.68 4.81
C PRO A 47 21.29 -0.58 5.05
N THR A 48 20.32 -0.45 4.15
CA THR A 48 19.17 0.45 4.32
C THR A 48 18.26 -0.06 5.43
N LYS A 49 17.82 0.85 6.31
CA LYS A 49 16.97 0.53 7.46
C LYS A 49 15.49 0.72 7.09
N VAL A 50 14.78 -0.39 6.91
CA VAL A 50 13.34 -0.41 6.65
C VAL A 50 12.59 -0.81 7.89
N GLY A 51 11.68 0.04 8.37
CA GLY A 51 10.81 -0.21 9.53
C GLY A 51 9.37 -0.43 9.12
N LEU A 52 8.71 -1.44 9.73
CA LEU A 52 7.29 -1.69 9.57
C LEU A 52 6.49 -1.15 10.74
N VAL A 53 5.34 -0.56 10.42
CA VAL A 53 4.32 -0.11 11.37
C VAL A 53 3.02 -0.81 11.03
N GLY A 54 2.48 -1.56 11.95
CA GLY A 54 1.28 -2.35 11.74
C GLY A 54 0.81 -3.02 13.02
N VAL A 55 -0.24 -3.82 12.92
CA VAL A 55 -0.79 -4.61 14.02
C VAL A 55 -1.00 -6.04 13.56
N VAL A 56 -0.73 -6.98 14.47
CA VAL A 56 -1.01 -8.41 14.32
C VAL A 56 -1.77 -8.91 15.52
N GLY A 57 -2.53 -9.99 15.36
CA GLY A 57 -3.25 -10.64 16.43
C GLY A 57 -2.43 -11.67 17.22
N ASP A 58 -3.09 -12.35 18.16
CA ASP A 58 -2.48 -13.42 18.96
C ASP A 58 -2.09 -14.64 18.11
N ASP A 59 -2.77 -14.83 16.99
CA ASP A 59 -2.57 -15.92 16.03
C ASP A 59 -1.37 -15.71 15.10
N PHE A 60 -0.73 -14.52 15.11
CA PHE A 60 0.42 -14.26 14.24
C PHE A 60 1.62 -15.13 14.60
N ALA A 61 2.03 -15.99 13.67
CA ALA A 61 3.03 -17.01 13.93
C ALA A 61 4.44 -16.42 14.14
N VAL A 62 5.16 -16.97 15.12
CA VAL A 62 6.56 -16.61 15.39
C VAL A 62 7.45 -16.87 14.17
N TYR A 63 7.13 -17.89 13.39
CA TYR A 63 7.87 -18.21 12.16
C TYR A 63 7.78 -17.08 11.13
N ASP A 64 6.61 -16.48 10.96
CA ASP A 64 6.39 -15.38 10.01
C ASP A 64 7.09 -14.12 10.48
N GLN A 65 7.05 -13.82 11.78
CA GLN A 65 7.87 -12.76 12.35
C GLN A 65 9.36 -12.95 12.02
N MET A 66 9.88 -14.16 12.18
CA MET A 66 11.29 -14.48 11.87
C MET A 66 11.61 -14.33 10.38
N ILE A 67 10.67 -14.58 9.47
CA ILE A 67 10.85 -14.33 8.03
C ILE A 67 11.09 -12.83 7.79
N LEU A 68 10.26 -11.97 8.36
CA LEU A 68 10.37 -10.52 8.22
C LEU A 68 11.69 -9.99 8.81
N GLU A 69 12.08 -10.46 10.00
CA GLU A 69 13.34 -10.07 10.64
C GLU A 69 14.56 -10.53 9.83
N LYS A 70 14.56 -11.77 9.29
CA LYS A 70 15.63 -12.28 8.41
C LYS A 70 15.71 -11.51 7.09
N ALA A 71 14.59 -11.02 6.60
CA ALA A 71 14.57 -10.10 5.46
C ALA A 71 15.18 -8.72 5.79
N GLY A 72 15.52 -8.46 7.06
CA GLY A 72 16.15 -7.21 7.54
C GLY A 72 15.18 -6.11 7.84
N LEU A 73 13.91 -6.44 8.03
CA LEU A 73 12.89 -5.49 8.44
C LEU A 73 12.96 -5.25 9.95
N ASN A 74 12.81 -4.01 10.37
CA ASN A 74 12.70 -3.65 11.77
C ASN A 74 11.21 -3.61 12.17
N LEU A 75 10.83 -4.50 13.08
CA LEU A 75 9.45 -4.69 13.51
C LEU A 75 9.11 -3.92 14.80
N ALA A 76 9.94 -2.97 15.25
CA ALA A 76 9.68 -2.21 16.47
C ALA A 76 8.40 -1.35 16.42
N GLY A 77 7.86 -1.08 15.23
CA GLY A 77 6.56 -0.43 15.02
C GLY A 77 5.38 -1.39 14.88
N VAL A 78 5.61 -2.71 14.98
CA VAL A 78 4.55 -3.71 14.90
C VAL A 78 4.03 -4.03 16.29
N VAL A 79 2.73 -3.87 16.49
CA VAL A 79 2.04 -4.11 17.76
C VAL A 79 1.30 -5.44 17.70
N ARG A 80 1.33 -6.20 18.78
CA ARG A 80 0.46 -7.40 18.96
C ARG A 80 -0.75 -6.98 19.79
N ALA A 81 -1.95 -7.22 19.27
CA ALA A 81 -3.21 -6.93 19.94
C ALA A 81 -3.99 -8.21 20.20
N GLU A 82 -4.87 -8.19 21.21
CA GLU A 82 -5.80 -9.30 21.49
C GLU A 82 -6.79 -9.47 20.33
N GLY A 83 -6.90 -10.68 19.79
CA GLY A 83 -7.76 -11.03 18.66
C GLY A 83 -7.00 -11.63 17.48
N GLU A 84 -7.69 -11.74 16.35
CA GLU A 84 -7.14 -12.36 15.15
C GLU A 84 -6.45 -11.32 14.25
N THR A 85 -5.41 -11.76 13.57
CA THR A 85 -4.69 -10.99 12.54
C THR A 85 -5.60 -10.73 11.33
N PHE A 86 -5.40 -9.62 10.61
CA PHE A 86 -6.08 -9.32 9.35
C PHE A 86 -6.01 -10.49 8.38
N ARG A 87 -7.14 -10.79 7.70
CA ARG A 87 -7.22 -11.85 6.71
C ARG A 87 -7.88 -11.36 5.43
N TRP A 88 -7.33 -11.81 4.32
CA TRP A 88 -7.92 -11.55 3.01
C TRP A 88 -7.98 -12.85 2.19
N ALA A 89 -9.07 -13.04 1.48
CA ALA A 89 -9.23 -14.16 0.57
C ALA A 89 -9.54 -13.67 -0.83
N GLY A 90 -8.79 -14.14 -1.80
CA GLY A 90 -8.92 -13.75 -3.20
C GLY A 90 -8.82 -14.90 -4.17
N LYS A 91 -9.54 -14.77 -5.30
CA LYS A 91 -9.51 -15.71 -6.41
C LYS A 91 -9.03 -14.99 -7.66
N TYR A 92 -7.92 -15.46 -8.19
CA TYR A 92 -7.37 -15.00 -9.46
C TYR A 92 -7.92 -15.82 -10.61
N GLU A 93 -8.26 -15.15 -11.73
CA GLU A 93 -8.81 -15.78 -12.92
C GLU A 93 -7.99 -15.46 -14.18
N GLY A 94 -8.16 -16.29 -15.20
CA GLY A 94 -7.49 -16.16 -16.49
C GLY A 94 -5.97 -16.32 -16.34
N ALA A 95 -5.22 -15.38 -16.93
CA ALA A 95 -3.75 -15.28 -16.77
C ALA A 95 -3.35 -14.45 -15.53
N MET A 96 -4.13 -14.57 -14.44
CA MET A 96 -3.96 -13.80 -13.19
C MET A 96 -4.12 -12.26 -13.37
N GLU A 97 -4.88 -11.85 -14.39
CA GLU A 97 -5.11 -10.44 -14.71
C GLU A 97 -6.27 -9.82 -13.92
N SER A 98 -7.15 -10.67 -13.40
CA SER A 98 -8.30 -10.24 -12.58
C SER A 98 -8.31 -10.99 -11.26
N VAL A 99 -8.69 -10.28 -10.20
CA VAL A 99 -8.86 -10.83 -8.86
C VAL A 99 -10.28 -10.52 -8.36
N GLU A 100 -10.94 -11.54 -7.83
CA GLU A 100 -12.19 -11.43 -7.08
C GLU A 100 -11.86 -11.54 -5.59
N THR A 101 -12.22 -10.51 -4.82
CA THR A 101 -12.15 -10.59 -3.36
C THR A 101 -13.30 -11.46 -2.85
N LEU A 102 -12.96 -12.58 -2.21
CA LEU A 102 -13.94 -13.52 -1.65
C LEU A 102 -14.32 -13.15 -0.21
N ALA A 103 -13.34 -12.69 0.58
CA ALA A 103 -13.54 -12.24 1.96
C ALA A 103 -12.48 -11.23 2.39
N THR A 104 -12.85 -10.35 3.31
CA THR A 104 -11.93 -9.45 4.01
C THR A 104 -12.33 -9.41 5.48
N GLU A 105 -11.48 -9.95 6.36
CA GLU A 105 -11.67 -9.93 7.79
C GLU A 105 -10.70 -8.92 8.40
N VAL A 106 -11.23 -7.76 8.74
CA VAL A 106 -10.41 -6.61 9.19
C VAL A 106 -9.77 -6.88 10.54
N ASN A 107 -10.48 -7.59 11.45
CA ASN A 107 -9.98 -8.04 12.75
C ASN A 107 -9.27 -6.91 13.54
N VAL A 108 -8.09 -7.19 14.15
CA VAL A 108 -7.34 -6.20 14.95
C VAL A 108 -6.92 -4.95 14.17
N LEU A 109 -6.92 -5.00 12.82
CA LEU A 109 -6.58 -3.85 11.98
C LEU A 109 -7.63 -2.74 12.07
N GLY A 110 -8.91 -3.08 12.34
CA GLY A 110 -10.01 -2.10 12.36
C GLY A 110 -9.86 -1.02 13.43
N ASP A 111 -9.36 -1.39 14.58
CA ASP A 111 -9.18 -0.48 15.72
C ASP A 111 -7.72 0.01 15.87
N PHE A 112 -6.86 -0.34 14.93
CA PHE A 112 -5.43 -0.02 15.00
C PHE A 112 -5.17 1.48 14.93
N LYS A 113 -4.49 1.98 15.95
CA LYS A 113 -3.98 3.36 16.01
C LYS A 113 -2.46 3.31 16.02
N PRO A 114 -1.80 3.59 14.89
CA PRO A 114 -0.36 3.49 14.80
C PRO A 114 0.34 4.52 15.70
N ILE A 115 1.35 4.04 16.43
CA ILE A 115 2.29 4.87 17.18
C ILE A 115 3.68 4.51 16.69
N LEU A 116 4.38 5.49 16.13
CA LEU A 116 5.75 5.27 15.67
C LEU A 116 6.72 5.22 16.85
N PRO A 117 7.77 4.39 16.76
CA PRO A 117 8.92 4.54 17.63
C PRO A 117 9.52 5.95 17.51
N GLU A 118 9.83 6.60 18.64
CA GLU A 118 10.29 8.01 18.70
C GLU A 118 11.44 8.34 17.73
N VAL A 119 12.30 7.36 17.44
CA VAL A 119 13.44 7.53 16.53
C VAL A 119 13.09 7.38 15.04
N TRP A 120 11.81 7.25 14.69
CA TRP A 120 11.34 7.06 13.30
C TRP A 120 10.58 8.26 12.75
N ASP A 121 10.58 9.38 13.43
CA ASP A 121 9.80 10.59 13.12
C ASP A 121 10.22 11.33 11.84
N ASN A 122 11.44 11.09 11.35
CA ASN A 122 12.01 11.75 10.16
C ASN A 122 12.61 10.76 9.17
N PRO A 123 11.82 9.87 8.55
CA PRO A 123 12.33 8.95 7.53
C PRO A 123 12.63 9.68 6.22
N GLN A 124 13.53 9.13 5.40
CA GLN A 124 13.69 9.62 4.02
C GLN A 124 12.42 9.34 3.21
N VAL A 125 11.84 8.15 3.38
CA VAL A 125 10.59 7.75 2.72
C VAL A 125 9.60 7.26 3.76
N LEU A 126 8.40 7.85 3.77
CA LEU A 126 7.23 7.32 4.46
C LEU A 126 6.29 6.72 3.42
N PHE A 127 6.08 5.41 3.48
CA PHE A 127 5.12 4.73 2.63
C PHE A 127 3.89 4.32 3.42
N CYS A 128 2.79 4.99 3.16
CA CYS A 128 1.46 4.65 3.64
C CYS A 128 0.88 3.56 2.71
N ALA A 129 1.29 2.31 2.92
CA ALA A 129 0.74 1.16 2.21
C ALA A 129 -0.73 0.94 2.59
N SER A 130 -1.45 0.09 1.86
CA SER A 130 -2.88 -0.10 2.08
C SER A 130 -3.21 -0.52 3.51
N THR A 131 -3.96 0.32 4.19
CA THR A 131 -4.54 0.14 5.52
C THR A 131 -5.68 1.15 5.71
N HIS A 132 -6.34 1.15 6.87
CA HIS A 132 -7.39 2.14 7.15
C HIS A 132 -6.85 3.58 6.97
N PRO A 133 -7.52 4.46 6.19
CA PRO A 133 -7.02 5.80 5.89
C PRO A 133 -6.75 6.68 7.11
N ALA A 134 -7.49 6.50 8.21
CA ALA A 134 -7.22 7.20 9.46
C ALA A 134 -5.85 6.82 10.06
N SER A 135 -5.41 5.56 9.89
CA SER A 135 -4.07 5.12 10.29
C SER A 135 -2.99 5.74 9.41
N GLN A 136 -3.23 5.87 8.10
CA GLN A 136 -2.33 6.57 7.19
C GLN A 136 -2.17 8.05 7.59
N LEU A 137 -3.27 8.75 7.87
CA LEU A 137 -3.25 10.14 8.36
C LEU A 137 -2.50 10.27 9.68
N ALA A 138 -2.76 9.38 10.64
CA ALA A 138 -2.09 9.41 11.94
C ALA A 138 -0.56 9.26 11.83
N VAL A 139 -0.07 8.46 10.88
CA VAL A 139 1.37 8.30 10.64
C VAL A 139 1.96 9.50 9.89
N LEU A 140 1.24 10.05 8.92
CA LEU A 140 1.65 11.29 8.24
C LEU A 140 1.84 12.45 9.24
N ASP A 141 0.93 12.59 10.20
CA ASP A 141 1.03 13.63 11.24
C ASP A 141 2.19 13.40 12.22
N GLN A 142 2.62 12.14 12.42
CA GLN A 142 3.77 11.78 13.25
C GLN A 142 5.12 11.93 12.51
N CYS A 143 5.12 12.04 11.19
CA CYS A 143 6.33 12.14 10.35
C CYS A 143 6.39 13.46 9.54
N PRO A 144 6.31 14.63 10.18
CA PRO A 144 6.30 15.90 9.44
C PRO A 144 7.62 16.20 8.71
N GLY A 145 8.70 15.48 9.03
CA GLY A 145 10.02 15.60 8.41
C GLY A 145 10.31 14.55 7.34
N ALA A 146 9.36 13.71 6.96
CA ALA A 146 9.53 12.77 5.86
C ALA A 146 9.88 13.52 4.56
N GLN A 147 10.94 13.07 3.85
CA GLN A 147 11.40 13.75 2.63
C GLN A 147 10.54 13.39 1.41
N LEU A 148 9.97 12.19 1.40
CA LEU A 148 9.04 11.70 0.39
C LEU A 148 7.93 10.91 1.07
N THR A 149 6.68 11.27 0.77
CA THR A 149 5.49 10.56 1.24
C THR A 149 4.78 9.88 0.08
N VAL A 150 4.52 8.59 0.23
CA VAL A 150 3.87 7.75 -0.79
C VAL A 150 2.65 7.07 -0.17
N LEU A 151 1.56 6.97 -0.92
CA LEU A 151 0.33 6.32 -0.48
C LEU A 151 -0.13 5.28 -1.50
N ASP A 152 -0.56 4.14 -1.01
CA ASP A 152 -1.34 3.11 -1.72
C ASP A 152 -2.67 2.91 -0.99
N THR A 153 -3.68 2.37 -1.67
CA THR A 153 -5.00 2.07 -1.10
C THR A 153 -5.56 0.76 -1.63
N PHE A 154 -6.78 0.45 -1.25
CA PHE A 154 -7.52 -0.74 -1.67
C PHE A 154 -8.99 -0.38 -1.88
N MET A 155 -9.69 -1.11 -2.76
CA MET A 155 -11.10 -0.82 -3.12
C MET A 155 -12.01 -0.65 -1.90
N LEU A 156 -11.84 -1.48 -0.85
CA LEU A 156 -12.62 -1.38 0.38
C LEU A 156 -12.58 0.05 0.95
N TRP A 157 -11.40 0.66 1.01
CA TRP A 157 -11.25 2.01 1.59
C TRP A 157 -11.77 3.12 0.67
N ILE A 158 -11.74 2.89 -0.65
CA ILE A 158 -12.38 3.79 -1.62
C ILE A 158 -13.89 3.80 -1.43
N GLU A 159 -14.47 2.64 -1.13
CA GLU A 159 -15.92 2.48 -0.97
C GLU A 159 -16.44 2.91 0.41
N THR A 160 -15.65 2.68 1.48
CA THR A 160 -16.11 2.86 2.86
C THR A 160 -15.57 4.11 3.55
N GLU A 161 -14.39 4.60 3.15
CA GLU A 161 -13.63 5.65 3.85
C GLU A 161 -13.18 6.79 2.91
N PHE A 162 -13.94 7.07 1.86
CA PHE A 162 -13.53 7.97 0.77
C PHE A 162 -13.17 9.40 1.22
N GLU A 163 -13.87 9.94 2.22
CA GLU A 163 -13.57 11.27 2.78
C GLU A 163 -12.17 11.28 3.42
N THR A 164 -11.92 10.36 4.34
CA THR A 164 -10.64 10.22 5.05
C THR A 164 -9.50 9.87 4.10
N LEU A 165 -9.75 8.99 3.11
CA LEU A 165 -8.79 8.66 2.06
C LEU A 165 -8.43 9.87 1.21
N SER A 166 -9.42 10.67 0.83
CA SER A 166 -9.19 11.90 0.04
C SER A 166 -8.31 12.90 0.80
N GLU A 167 -8.48 13.02 2.12
CA GLU A 167 -7.60 13.84 2.96
C GLU A 167 -6.16 13.31 2.96
N ALA A 168 -5.98 11.98 3.12
CA ALA A 168 -4.67 11.36 3.08
C ALA A 168 -3.99 11.56 1.72
N MET A 169 -4.72 11.38 0.61
CA MET A 169 -4.19 11.59 -0.75
C MET A 169 -3.74 13.04 -1.00
N ARG A 170 -4.35 14.02 -0.36
CA ARG A 170 -3.94 15.43 -0.46
C ARG A 170 -2.67 15.75 0.33
N LYS A 171 -2.36 14.96 1.36
CA LYS A 171 -1.20 15.17 2.24
C LYS A 171 0.08 14.51 1.73
N VAL A 172 0.00 13.63 0.73
CA VAL A 172 1.17 12.90 0.23
C VAL A 172 1.72 13.46 -1.07
N ASP A 173 2.99 13.21 -1.34
CA ASP A 173 3.64 13.60 -2.59
C ASP A 173 3.22 12.69 -3.75
N VAL A 174 3.12 11.39 -3.50
CA VAL A 174 2.90 10.38 -4.55
C VAL A 174 1.78 9.44 -4.12
N VAL A 175 0.85 9.17 -5.03
CA VAL A 175 -0.12 8.08 -4.91
C VAL A 175 0.18 7.01 -5.97
N VAL A 176 0.23 5.74 -5.55
CA VAL A 176 0.51 4.58 -6.42
C VAL A 176 -0.63 3.59 -6.28
N ILE A 177 -1.54 3.57 -7.24
CA ILE A 177 -2.76 2.74 -7.21
C ILE A 177 -2.97 2.06 -8.57
N ASN A 178 -3.85 1.06 -8.64
CA ASN A 178 -4.14 0.42 -9.91
C ASN A 178 -5.14 1.23 -10.77
N GLU A 179 -5.24 0.89 -12.07
CA GLU A 179 -6.11 1.57 -13.04
C GLU A 179 -7.58 1.55 -12.62
N GLN A 180 -8.06 0.43 -12.07
CA GLN A 180 -9.43 0.28 -11.60
C GLN A 180 -9.73 1.23 -10.43
N GLU A 181 -8.82 1.33 -9.47
CA GLU A 181 -8.92 2.25 -8.32
C GLU A 181 -8.93 3.70 -8.79
N VAL A 182 -8.05 4.07 -9.73
CA VAL A 182 -8.06 5.41 -10.33
C VAL A 182 -9.40 5.74 -10.95
N CYS A 183 -9.93 4.83 -11.78
CA CYS A 183 -11.22 5.02 -12.46
C CYS A 183 -12.39 5.06 -11.47
N SER A 184 -12.35 4.24 -10.42
CA SER A 184 -13.37 4.23 -9.36
C SER A 184 -13.40 5.53 -8.58
N ILE A 185 -12.24 6.04 -8.12
CA ILE A 185 -12.12 7.33 -7.41
C ILE A 185 -12.66 8.48 -8.27
N ALA A 186 -12.34 8.47 -9.55
CA ALA A 186 -12.72 9.56 -10.45
C ALA A 186 -14.15 9.45 -11.02
N GLY A 187 -14.77 8.27 -10.95
CA GLY A 187 -16.01 7.99 -11.65
C GLY A 187 -15.89 8.12 -13.18
N ASP A 188 -14.70 7.82 -13.73
CA ASP A 188 -14.37 8.05 -15.14
C ASP A 188 -13.52 6.88 -15.68
N GLU A 189 -14.00 6.25 -16.76
CA GLU A 189 -13.34 5.10 -17.41
C GLU A 189 -12.11 5.49 -18.26
N ILE A 190 -11.92 6.80 -18.55
CA ILE A 190 -10.79 7.27 -19.35
C ILE A 190 -9.62 7.61 -18.41
N LEU A 191 -8.68 6.68 -18.25
CA LEU A 191 -7.59 6.74 -17.30
C LEU A 191 -6.85 8.09 -17.27
N PRO A 192 -6.39 8.71 -18.39
CA PRO A 192 -5.68 9.99 -18.31
C PRO A 192 -6.56 11.15 -17.81
N ARG A 193 -7.88 11.09 -18.03
CA ARG A 193 -8.83 12.09 -17.54
C ARG A 193 -9.10 11.89 -16.05
N ALA A 194 -9.32 10.63 -15.64
CA ALA A 194 -9.45 10.23 -14.25
C ALA A 194 -8.23 10.66 -13.41
N MET A 195 -7.02 10.39 -13.89
CA MET A 195 -5.79 10.81 -13.22
C MET A 195 -5.69 12.32 -13.05
N LYS A 196 -6.04 13.10 -14.08
CA LYS A 196 -6.03 14.56 -14.01
C LYS A 196 -7.01 15.11 -12.98
N SER A 197 -8.22 14.54 -12.88
CA SER A 197 -9.23 14.96 -11.91
C SER A 197 -8.81 14.63 -10.46
N ILE A 198 -8.08 13.54 -10.24
CA ILE A 198 -7.49 13.23 -8.93
C ILE A 198 -6.38 14.24 -8.58
N ILE A 199 -5.43 14.49 -9.48
CA ILE A 199 -4.33 15.43 -9.24
C ILE A 199 -4.84 16.86 -9.02
N SER A 200 -5.85 17.29 -9.77
CA SER A 200 -6.47 18.60 -9.54
C SER A 200 -7.25 18.69 -8.22
N GLY A 201 -7.60 17.56 -7.64
CA GLY A 201 -8.46 17.45 -6.47
C GLY A 201 -9.95 17.46 -6.78
N GLU A 202 -10.35 17.58 -8.04
CA GLU A 202 -11.77 17.62 -8.46
C GLU A 202 -12.49 16.32 -8.11
N ALA A 203 -11.85 15.17 -8.32
CA ALA A 203 -12.40 13.84 -8.03
C ALA A 203 -12.32 13.44 -6.55
N LEU A 204 -11.59 14.16 -5.72
CA LEU A 204 -11.48 13.86 -4.29
C LEU A 204 -12.61 14.52 -3.50
N HIS A 205 -12.94 13.98 -2.32
CA HIS A 205 -13.99 14.54 -1.46
C HIS A 205 -13.75 16.04 -1.20
N GLY A 206 -14.81 16.85 -1.27
CA GLY A 206 -14.72 18.30 -1.19
C GLY A 206 -14.31 19.02 -2.50
N GLY A 207 -13.96 18.27 -3.55
CA GLY A 207 -13.66 18.78 -4.87
C GLY A 207 -12.52 19.80 -4.90
N LEU A 208 -12.52 20.68 -5.88
CA LEU A 208 -11.52 21.75 -6.04
C LEU A 208 -11.45 22.72 -4.85
N GLY A 209 -12.56 22.88 -4.10
CA GLY A 209 -12.62 23.76 -2.93
C GLY A 209 -11.76 23.28 -1.76
N ALA A 210 -11.49 22.00 -1.66
CA ALA A 210 -10.64 21.40 -0.63
C ALA A 210 -9.13 21.37 -1.00
N GLY A 211 -8.78 21.90 -2.17
CA GLY A 211 -7.40 21.98 -2.65
C GLY A 211 -7.01 20.86 -3.63
N PRO A 212 -5.77 20.90 -4.11
CA PRO A 212 -5.27 19.91 -5.08
C PRO A 212 -5.11 18.54 -4.44
N GLY A 213 -5.04 17.51 -5.28
CA GLY A 213 -4.64 16.15 -4.91
C GLY A 213 -3.11 16.00 -4.80
N PRO A 214 -2.59 14.76 -4.93
CA PRO A 214 -1.17 14.48 -4.81
C PRO A 214 -0.36 15.14 -5.93
N ARG A 215 0.94 15.38 -5.68
CA ARG A 215 1.83 15.95 -6.70
C ARG A 215 2.10 14.99 -7.86
N CYS A 216 2.10 13.69 -7.57
CA CYS A 216 2.33 12.63 -8.55
C CYS A 216 1.27 11.54 -8.36
N LEU A 217 0.81 10.98 -9.48
CA LEU A 217 -0.08 9.82 -9.48
C LEU A 217 0.46 8.77 -10.45
N ILE A 218 0.66 7.56 -9.94
CA ILE A 218 1.15 6.40 -10.69
C ILE A 218 0.03 5.36 -10.74
N ALA A 219 -0.45 5.08 -11.94
CA ALA A 219 -1.44 4.04 -12.19
C ALA A 219 -0.75 2.75 -12.64
N LYS A 220 -0.88 1.70 -11.83
CA LYS A 220 -0.45 0.32 -12.16
C LYS A 220 -1.47 -0.29 -13.12
N ARG A 221 -1.00 -0.96 -14.18
CA ARG A 221 -1.86 -1.46 -15.28
C ARG A 221 -1.59 -2.93 -15.61
N GLY A 222 -1.11 -3.70 -14.65
CA GLY A 222 -0.76 -5.10 -14.85
C GLY A 222 0.17 -5.30 -16.05
N SER A 223 -0.19 -6.14 -17.00
CA SER A 223 0.55 -6.40 -18.24
C SER A 223 0.73 -5.14 -19.12
N GLY A 224 -0.09 -4.10 -18.95
CA GLY A 224 0.04 -2.79 -19.59
C GLY A 224 1.13 -1.88 -19.01
N GLY A 225 1.80 -2.29 -17.93
CA GLY A 225 2.86 -1.52 -17.28
C GLY A 225 2.33 -0.42 -16.37
N VAL A 226 2.83 0.79 -16.50
CA VAL A 226 2.44 1.93 -15.66
C VAL A 226 2.22 3.20 -16.49
N LEU A 227 1.29 4.03 -16.03
CA LEU A 227 1.12 5.40 -16.46
C LEU A 227 1.33 6.32 -15.26
N ALA A 228 2.30 7.23 -15.34
CA ALA A 228 2.62 8.17 -14.26
C ALA A 228 2.36 9.60 -14.72
N MET A 229 1.60 10.36 -13.94
CA MET A 229 1.47 11.80 -14.07
C MET A 229 2.34 12.49 -13.03
N LEU A 230 3.28 13.27 -13.51
CA LEU A 230 4.32 13.95 -12.74
C LEU A 230 4.20 15.47 -12.97
N PRO A 231 4.76 16.34 -12.10
CA PRO A 231 4.68 17.79 -12.27
C PRO A 231 5.25 18.31 -13.59
N PHE A 232 6.19 17.55 -14.17
CA PHE A 232 6.87 17.92 -15.42
C PHE A 232 6.35 17.20 -16.67
N GLY A 233 5.35 16.31 -16.53
CA GLY A 233 4.77 15.60 -17.67
C GLY A 233 4.23 14.21 -17.33
N THR A 234 3.85 13.49 -18.37
CA THR A 234 3.32 12.11 -18.26
C THR A 234 4.36 11.14 -18.79
N LEU A 235 4.60 10.06 -18.03
CA LEU A 235 5.47 8.95 -18.39
C LEU A 235 4.64 7.68 -18.53
N ALA A 236 4.85 6.93 -19.59
CA ALA A 236 4.32 5.58 -19.76
C ALA A 236 5.47 4.61 -19.90
N MET A 237 5.44 3.53 -19.13
CA MET A 237 6.44 2.44 -19.18
C MET A 237 5.73 1.12 -19.38
N PRO A 238 6.19 0.25 -20.29
CA PRO A 238 5.68 -1.09 -20.44
C PRO A 238 6.01 -1.94 -19.20
N ALA A 239 5.24 -3.01 -18.99
CA ALA A 239 5.60 -4.03 -18.01
C ALA A 239 6.91 -4.70 -18.39
N TYR A 240 7.67 -5.15 -17.40
CA TYR A 240 8.83 -5.98 -17.65
C TYR A 240 8.39 -7.30 -18.31
N PRO A 241 9.02 -7.73 -19.42
CA PRO A 241 8.64 -8.96 -20.09
C PRO A 241 9.03 -10.18 -19.23
N ILE A 242 8.03 -10.83 -18.67
CA ILE A 242 8.17 -12.09 -17.92
C ILE A 242 7.67 -13.25 -18.76
N SER A 243 8.24 -14.44 -18.58
CA SER A 243 7.81 -15.66 -19.27
C SER A 243 6.71 -16.42 -18.51
N GLU A 244 6.61 -16.19 -17.21
CA GLU A 244 5.69 -16.90 -16.30
C GLU A 244 5.34 -15.99 -15.12
N ILE A 245 4.07 -16.04 -14.67
CA ILE A 245 3.63 -15.40 -13.42
C ILE A 245 3.63 -16.48 -12.35
N ILE A 246 4.47 -16.29 -11.31
CA ILE A 246 4.58 -17.22 -10.18
C ILE A 246 3.69 -16.74 -9.02
N ASP A 247 3.68 -15.42 -8.81
CA ASP A 247 2.89 -14.75 -7.79
C ASP A 247 2.35 -13.44 -8.41
N PRO A 248 1.02 -13.28 -8.47
CA PRO A 248 0.38 -12.16 -9.16
C PRO A 248 0.49 -10.82 -8.41
#